data_5fe7be68228bf7e1e6c00fa554320908
#
_entry.id   5fe7be68228bf7e1e6c00fa554320908
#
_cell.length_a   1.000
_cell.length_b   1.000
_cell.length_c   1.000
_cell.angle_alpha   90.00
_cell.angle_beta   90.00
_cell.angle_gamma   90.00
#
_symmetry.space_group_name_H-M   'P 1'
#
loop_
_entity.id
_entity.type
_entity.pdbx_description
1 polymer ?
#
loop_
_entity_poly.entity_id
_entity_poly.type
_entity_poly.pdbx_seq_one_letter_code
_entity_poly.pdbx_strand_id
1 'polypeptide(L)'
;MIILTSMHNIAYYTGFIYCSFGRPYGCIILKNKITTISANIDASQPWRRSHCDNLIYTDWKRDNFLRAIVSIIGRDDPPKNIGIENDHITLDMREKIGSIFSFSVFKDISKELMKLRMIKSNEEIKIIKDGARIADIGGQEIVKNIREGNSELEISIAGRDKMEREIAQTYPDAEYMDTW
;
A
#
# COMPACT_ATOMS: atom_id res chain seq x y z
N MET A 1 -0.73 18.91 -6.57
CA MET A 1 -1.40 17.76 -5.94
C MET A 1 -0.88 16.48 -6.54
N ILE A 2 -0.85 15.40 -5.77
CA ILE A 2 -0.53 14.04 -6.24
C ILE A 2 -1.70 13.12 -5.88
N ILE A 3 -2.05 12.21 -6.79
CA ILE A 3 -2.98 11.12 -6.55
C ILE A 3 -2.21 9.81 -6.71
N LEU A 4 -2.06 9.06 -5.63
CA LEU A 4 -1.48 7.72 -5.62
C LEU A 4 -2.57 6.67 -5.61
N THR A 5 -2.39 5.63 -6.40
CA THR A 5 -3.32 4.50 -6.52
C THR A 5 -2.63 3.15 -6.33
N SER A 6 -1.30 3.09 -6.45
CA SER A 6 -0.56 1.85 -6.25
C SER A 6 -0.40 1.52 -4.76
N MET A 7 -0.57 0.26 -4.41
CA MET A 7 -0.40 -0.23 -3.04
C MET A 7 1.00 0.11 -2.50
N HIS A 8 2.04 -0.05 -3.30
CA HIS A 8 3.42 0.20 -2.90
C HIS A 8 3.66 1.66 -2.49
N ASN A 9 3.16 2.61 -3.30
CA ASN A 9 3.36 4.03 -3.00
C ASN A 9 2.43 4.49 -1.88
N ILE A 10 1.19 4.01 -1.81
CA ILE A 10 0.31 4.30 -0.68
C ILE A 10 0.95 3.82 0.62
N ALA A 11 1.43 2.57 0.68
CA ALA A 11 2.11 2.03 1.85
C ALA A 11 3.38 2.81 2.21
N TYR A 12 4.20 3.15 1.23
CA TYR A 12 5.44 3.88 1.44
C TYR A 12 5.22 5.26 2.07
N TYR A 13 4.23 6.01 1.59
CA TYR A 13 3.98 7.37 2.06
C TYR A 13 3.05 7.47 3.27
N THR A 14 2.32 6.42 3.60
CA THR A 14 1.29 6.49 4.64
C THR A 14 1.39 5.40 5.72
N GLY A 15 2.13 4.34 5.46
CA GLY A 15 2.14 3.14 6.31
C GLY A 15 0.92 2.22 6.10
N PHE A 16 -0.09 2.66 5.34
CA PHE A 16 -1.30 1.87 5.13
C PHE A 16 -1.10 0.82 4.04
N ILE A 17 -1.13 -0.45 4.43
CA ILE A 17 -1.16 -1.59 3.52
C ILE A 17 -2.59 -2.10 3.46
N TYR A 18 -3.15 -2.15 2.26
CA TYR A 18 -4.50 -2.63 2.02
C TYR A 18 -4.51 -3.86 1.11
N CYS A 19 -5.60 -4.60 1.17
CA CYS A 19 -5.85 -5.70 0.25
C CYS A 19 -6.83 -5.26 -0.84
N SER A 20 -6.40 -5.33 -2.10
CA SER A 20 -7.23 -4.88 -3.23
C SER A 20 -8.15 -6.01 -3.71
N PHE A 21 -9.38 -6.02 -3.21
CA PHE A 21 -10.44 -6.93 -3.67
C PHE A 21 -11.45 -6.21 -4.57
N GLY A 22 -10.97 -5.53 -5.61
CA GLY A 22 -11.83 -4.87 -6.59
C GLY A 22 -12.44 -3.52 -6.14
N ARG A 23 -12.03 -3.00 -4.99
CA ARG A 23 -12.36 -1.64 -4.54
C ARG A 23 -11.19 -0.70 -4.75
N PRO A 24 -11.40 0.51 -5.28
CA PRO A 24 -10.33 1.47 -5.43
C PRO A 24 -9.88 2.03 -4.08
N TYR A 25 -8.57 2.19 -3.95
CA TYR A 25 -7.90 2.87 -2.85
C TYR A 25 -7.07 4.00 -3.43
N GLY A 26 -6.78 4.99 -2.61
CA GLY A 26 -5.95 6.09 -3.04
C GLY A 26 -5.30 6.83 -1.88
N CYS A 27 -4.34 7.66 -2.24
CA CYS A 27 -3.77 8.64 -1.34
C CYS A 27 -3.66 9.99 -2.08
N ILE A 28 -4.19 11.02 -1.46
CA ILE A 28 -4.08 12.39 -1.96
C ILE A 28 -3.01 13.11 -1.17
N ILE A 29 -2.00 13.61 -1.87
CA ILE A 29 -0.93 14.41 -1.28
C ILE A 29 -1.10 15.85 -1.76
N LEU A 30 -1.43 16.72 -0.83
CA LEU A 30 -1.45 18.17 -0.97
C LEU A 30 -0.17 18.75 -0.35
N LYS A 31 0.04 20.06 -0.49
CA LYS A 31 1.25 20.71 0.03
C LYS A 31 1.48 20.48 1.54
N ASN A 32 0.41 20.49 2.32
CA ASN A 32 0.46 20.42 3.78
C ASN A 32 -0.41 19.31 4.37
N LYS A 33 -0.91 18.39 3.54
CA LYS A 33 -1.82 17.36 3.98
C LYS A 33 -1.69 16.09 3.13
N ILE A 34 -1.69 14.96 3.81
CA ILE A 34 -1.78 13.63 3.19
C ILE A 34 -3.07 12.98 3.69
N THR A 35 -3.86 12.45 2.77
CA THR A 35 -5.13 11.80 3.12
C THR A 35 -5.25 10.49 2.34
N THR A 36 -5.37 9.38 3.03
CA THR A 36 -5.73 8.09 2.42
C THR A 36 -7.22 8.02 2.16
N ILE A 37 -7.61 7.35 1.09
CA ILE A 37 -8.99 7.06 0.75
C ILE A 37 -9.18 5.55 0.75
N SER A 38 -10.07 5.05 1.60
CA SER A 38 -10.32 3.62 1.75
C SER A 38 -11.81 3.29 1.66
N ALA A 39 -12.11 2.04 1.27
CA ALA A 39 -13.47 1.53 1.27
C ALA A 39 -13.96 1.28 2.70
N ASN A 40 -15.26 1.36 2.91
CA ASN A 40 -15.89 1.19 4.23
C ASN A 40 -15.61 -0.18 4.86
N ILE A 41 -15.34 -1.21 4.07
CA ILE A 41 -14.98 -2.54 4.59
C ILE A 41 -13.69 -2.50 5.43
N ASP A 42 -12.79 -1.55 5.15
CA ASP A 42 -11.53 -1.38 5.85
C ASP A 42 -11.54 -0.18 6.81
N ALA A 43 -12.72 0.29 7.21
CA ALA A 43 -12.91 1.53 7.95
C ALA A 43 -12.05 1.70 9.20
N SER A 44 -11.73 0.60 9.90
CA SER A 44 -10.89 0.62 11.11
C SER A 44 -9.40 0.45 10.85
N GLN A 45 -8.99 0.07 9.64
CA GLN A 45 -7.60 -0.27 9.32
C GLN A 45 -6.70 0.96 9.10
N PRO A 46 -7.11 1.96 8.28
CA PRO A 46 -6.21 3.04 7.90
C PRO A 46 -5.73 3.88 9.08
N TRP A 47 -6.62 4.29 9.95
CA TRP A 47 -6.24 5.17 11.08
C TRP A 47 -5.46 4.43 12.18
N ARG A 48 -5.51 3.11 12.19
CA ARG A 48 -4.72 2.29 13.10
C ARG A 48 -3.29 2.07 12.61
N ARG A 49 -3.08 2.06 11.27
CA ARG A 49 -1.81 1.74 10.62
C ARG A 49 -1.15 2.93 9.92
N SER A 50 -1.93 3.93 9.56
CA SER A 50 -1.46 5.12 8.85
C SER A 50 -1.22 6.27 9.81
N HIS A 51 -0.18 7.06 9.54
CA HIS A 51 0.09 8.31 10.24
C HIS A 51 -0.62 9.53 9.60
N CYS A 52 -1.46 9.30 8.59
CA CYS A 52 -2.16 10.31 7.82
C CYS A 52 -3.65 10.33 8.14
N ASP A 53 -4.32 11.42 7.74
CA ASP A 53 -5.78 11.45 7.71
C ASP A 53 -6.33 10.34 6.82
N ASN A 54 -7.50 9.85 7.15
CA ASN A 54 -8.23 8.88 6.34
C ASN A 54 -9.64 9.35 6.02
N LEU A 55 -10.05 9.20 4.77
CA LEU A 55 -11.42 9.36 4.31
C LEU A 55 -11.97 8.02 3.87
N ILE A 56 -13.07 7.62 4.51
CA ILE A 56 -13.75 6.37 4.20
C ILE A 56 -14.91 6.68 3.25
N TYR A 57 -14.99 5.96 2.14
CA TYR A 57 -16.15 6.03 1.25
C TYR A 57 -17.00 4.77 1.36
N THR A 58 -18.31 4.91 1.14
CA THR A 58 -19.25 3.79 1.11
C THR A 58 -19.28 3.16 -0.28
N ASP A 59 -19.34 1.84 -0.36
CA ASP A 59 -19.22 1.08 -1.63
C ASP A 59 -20.56 0.92 -2.40
N TRP A 60 -21.62 1.58 -1.97
CA TRP A 60 -22.92 1.50 -2.61
C TRP A 60 -22.96 1.92 -4.07
N LYS A 61 -22.03 2.82 -4.47
CA LYS A 61 -21.89 3.30 -5.84
C LYS A 61 -20.42 3.32 -6.23
N ARG A 62 -20.10 2.86 -7.43
CA ARG A 62 -18.73 2.84 -7.96
C ARG A 62 -18.04 4.21 -7.96
N ASP A 63 -18.81 5.29 -8.13
CA ASP A 63 -18.27 6.65 -8.21
C ASP A 63 -17.99 7.29 -6.83
N ASN A 64 -18.28 6.59 -5.73
CA ASN A 64 -18.05 7.15 -4.39
C ASN A 64 -16.57 7.41 -4.10
N PHE A 65 -15.66 6.61 -4.66
CA PHE A 65 -14.22 6.88 -4.59
C PHE A 65 -13.86 8.23 -5.23
N LEU A 66 -14.41 8.52 -6.41
CA LEU A 66 -14.19 9.79 -7.10
C LEU A 66 -14.77 10.98 -6.31
N ARG A 67 -15.93 10.79 -5.69
CA ARG A 67 -16.53 11.81 -4.80
C ARG A 67 -15.67 12.06 -3.57
N ALA A 68 -15.03 11.02 -3.03
CA ALA A 68 -14.08 11.15 -1.94
C ALA A 68 -12.86 12.00 -2.36
N ILE A 69 -12.31 11.78 -3.55
CA ILE A 69 -11.24 12.63 -4.10
C ILE A 69 -11.69 14.10 -4.16
N VAL A 70 -12.86 14.35 -4.72
CA VAL A 70 -13.41 15.72 -4.83
C VAL A 70 -13.62 16.36 -3.46
N SER A 71 -14.08 15.61 -2.46
CA SER A 71 -14.32 16.17 -1.12
C SER A 71 -13.05 16.57 -0.38
N ILE A 72 -11.92 15.92 -0.68
CA ILE A 72 -10.61 16.29 -0.10
C ILE A 72 -10.06 17.58 -0.73
N ILE A 73 -10.26 17.73 -2.04
CA ILE A 73 -9.65 18.82 -2.82
C ILE A 73 -10.51 20.08 -2.79
N GLY A 74 -11.84 19.90 -2.73
CA GLY A 74 -12.80 20.95 -3.00
C GLY A 74 -13.04 21.18 -4.50
N ARG A 75 -14.13 21.85 -4.83
CA ARG A 75 -14.50 22.14 -6.22
C ARG A 75 -14.08 23.53 -6.67
N ASP A 76 -13.90 24.44 -5.71
CA ASP A 76 -13.77 25.86 -5.99
C ASP A 76 -12.37 26.29 -6.41
N ASP A 77 -11.33 25.50 -6.07
CA ASP A 77 -9.94 25.76 -6.47
C ASP A 77 -9.26 24.46 -6.93
N PRO A 78 -9.59 23.96 -8.12
CA PRO A 78 -8.99 22.73 -8.64
C PRO A 78 -7.50 22.91 -8.90
N PRO A 79 -6.66 21.93 -8.58
CA PRO A 79 -5.22 22.03 -8.72
C PRO A 79 -4.83 22.15 -10.20
N LYS A 80 -4.00 23.12 -10.54
CA LYS A 80 -3.48 23.31 -11.90
C LYS A 80 -2.69 22.11 -12.42
N ASN A 81 -1.95 21.44 -11.54
CA ASN A 81 -1.15 20.26 -11.88
C ASN A 81 -1.49 19.10 -10.95
N ILE A 82 -1.68 17.92 -11.55
CA ILE A 82 -1.96 16.66 -10.83
C ILE A 82 -0.92 15.63 -11.24
N GLY A 83 -0.11 15.17 -10.29
CA GLY A 83 0.79 14.03 -10.46
C GLY A 83 0.00 12.73 -10.31
N ILE A 84 0.19 11.79 -11.22
CA ILE A 84 -0.43 10.46 -11.21
C ILE A 84 0.58 9.39 -11.59
N GLU A 85 0.26 8.15 -11.28
CA GLU A 85 1.05 6.96 -11.59
C GLU A 85 0.55 6.35 -12.91
N ASN A 86 1.13 6.74 -14.04
CA ASN A 86 0.73 6.21 -15.35
C ASN A 86 1.02 4.70 -15.52
N ASP A 87 1.96 4.17 -14.73
CA ASP A 87 2.30 2.75 -14.70
C ASP A 87 1.31 1.90 -13.89
N HIS A 88 0.38 2.54 -13.17
CA HIS A 88 -0.60 1.84 -12.32
C HIS A 88 -2.04 2.24 -12.58
N ILE A 89 -2.32 3.53 -12.80
CA ILE A 89 -3.70 4.00 -12.98
C ILE A 89 -4.34 3.41 -14.24
N THR A 90 -5.57 2.89 -14.12
CA THR A 90 -6.28 2.41 -15.30
C THR A 90 -6.73 3.57 -16.18
N LEU A 91 -6.89 3.32 -17.50
CA LEU A 91 -7.41 4.33 -18.45
C LEU A 91 -8.77 4.84 -18.00
N ASP A 92 -9.69 3.96 -17.61
CA ASP A 92 -11.02 4.34 -17.11
C ASP A 92 -10.94 5.29 -15.91
N MET A 93 -10.10 4.99 -14.94
CA MET A 93 -9.91 5.85 -13.75
C MET A 93 -9.27 7.19 -14.15
N ARG A 94 -8.31 7.17 -15.07
CA ARG A 94 -7.66 8.38 -15.59
C ARG A 94 -8.66 9.29 -16.31
N GLU A 95 -9.55 8.73 -17.14
CA GLU A 95 -10.60 9.47 -17.84
C GLU A 95 -11.60 10.08 -16.86
N LYS A 96 -12.07 9.30 -15.87
CA LYS A 96 -13.02 9.76 -14.85
C LYS A 96 -12.44 10.91 -14.01
N ILE A 97 -11.20 10.79 -13.56
CA ILE A 97 -10.52 11.88 -12.84
C ILE A 97 -10.32 13.08 -13.75
N GLY A 98 -9.97 12.87 -15.02
CA GLY A 98 -9.83 13.91 -16.03
C GLY A 98 -11.11 14.69 -16.29
N SER A 99 -12.24 14.01 -16.29
CA SER A 99 -13.56 14.65 -16.46
C SER A 99 -13.92 15.55 -15.27
N ILE A 100 -13.48 15.18 -14.06
CA ILE A 100 -13.70 15.98 -12.85
C ILE A 100 -12.79 17.21 -12.83
N PHE A 101 -11.53 17.03 -13.21
CA PHE A 101 -10.49 18.07 -13.19
C PHE A 101 -10.09 18.47 -14.61
N SER A 102 -11.07 18.85 -15.44
CA SER A 102 -10.90 19.10 -16.88
C SER A 102 -9.90 20.21 -17.22
N PHE A 103 -9.65 21.15 -16.31
CA PHE A 103 -8.69 22.22 -16.50
C PHE A 103 -7.29 21.92 -15.91
N SER A 104 -7.12 20.75 -15.30
CA SER A 104 -5.84 20.36 -14.70
C SER A 104 -4.92 19.68 -15.72
N VAL A 105 -3.62 19.97 -15.60
CA VAL A 105 -2.58 19.28 -16.36
C VAL A 105 -2.12 18.07 -15.55
N PHE A 106 -2.27 16.87 -16.13
CA PHE A 106 -1.81 15.65 -15.53
C PHE A 106 -0.35 15.35 -15.90
N LYS A 107 0.45 15.01 -14.91
CA LYS A 107 1.86 14.65 -15.09
C LYS A 107 2.11 13.25 -14.56
N ASP A 108 2.80 12.45 -15.34
CA ASP A 108 3.32 11.16 -14.86
C ASP A 108 4.46 11.41 -13.88
N ILE A 109 4.36 10.79 -12.70
CA ILE A 109 5.37 10.86 -11.65
C ILE A 109 5.90 9.46 -11.24
N SER A 110 5.57 8.43 -12.00
CA SER A 110 5.93 7.03 -11.70
C SER A 110 7.43 6.84 -11.51
N LYS A 111 8.23 7.44 -12.42
CA LYS A 111 9.70 7.34 -12.37
C LYS A 111 10.29 8.07 -11.17
N GLU A 112 9.76 9.22 -10.81
CA GLU A 112 10.19 10.00 -9.66
C GLU A 112 9.92 9.25 -8.35
N LEU A 113 8.73 8.68 -8.21
CA LEU A 113 8.36 7.87 -7.06
C LEU A 113 9.24 6.62 -6.93
N MET A 114 9.52 5.95 -8.04
CA MET A 114 10.45 4.81 -8.06
C MET A 114 11.84 5.22 -7.59
N LYS A 115 12.39 6.33 -8.09
CA LYS A 115 13.71 6.83 -7.68
C LYS A 115 13.79 7.10 -6.19
N LEU A 116 12.74 7.70 -5.60
CA LEU A 116 12.67 7.96 -4.16
C LEU A 116 12.75 6.65 -3.34
N ARG A 117 12.08 5.60 -3.79
CA ARG A 117 12.11 4.27 -3.12
C ARG A 117 13.38 3.47 -3.39
N MET A 118 14.15 3.78 -4.43
CA MET A 118 15.40 3.08 -4.75
C MET A 118 16.51 3.36 -3.73
N ILE A 119 16.55 4.58 -3.19
CA ILE A 119 17.55 4.97 -2.18
C ILE A 119 16.92 4.74 -0.82
N LYS A 120 17.48 3.79 -0.05
CA LYS A 120 16.93 3.38 1.25
C LYS A 120 17.54 4.18 2.38
N SER A 121 16.73 4.50 3.37
CA SER A 121 17.20 5.03 4.65
C SER A 121 17.93 3.95 5.48
N ASN A 122 18.60 4.34 6.54
CA ASN A 122 19.26 3.39 7.44
C ASN A 122 18.25 2.45 8.13
N GLU A 123 17.07 2.97 8.47
CA GLU A 123 15.98 2.21 9.06
C GLU A 123 15.42 1.19 8.09
N GLU A 124 15.19 1.59 6.84
CA GLU A 124 14.75 0.69 5.76
C GLU A 124 15.79 -0.41 5.49
N ILE A 125 17.09 -0.06 5.47
CA ILE A 125 18.17 -1.03 5.31
C ILE A 125 18.18 -2.03 6.46
N LYS A 126 17.95 -1.59 7.71
CA LYS A 126 17.85 -2.47 8.86
C LYS A 126 16.72 -3.47 8.70
N ILE A 127 15.52 -3.02 8.34
CA ILE A 127 14.34 -3.88 8.13
C ILE A 127 14.61 -4.89 6.99
N ILE A 128 15.23 -4.46 5.90
CA ILE A 128 15.60 -5.35 4.78
C ILE A 128 16.58 -6.43 5.24
N LYS A 129 17.58 -6.08 6.04
CA LYS A 129 18.54 -7.05 6.59
C LYS A 129 17.89 -8.05 7.54
N ASP A 130 16.99 -7.57 8.40
CA ASP A 130 16.23 -8.43 9.31
C ASP A 130 15.31 -9.38 8.51
N GLY A 131 14.65 -8.88 7.46
CA GLY A 131 13.84 -9.70 6.58
C GLY A 131 14.66 -10.79 5.88
N ALA A 132 15.85 -10.46 5.38
CA ALA A 132 16.76 -11.45 4.77
C ALA A 132 17.19 -12.53 5.78
N ARG A 133 17.59 -12.14 6.99
CA ARG A 133 17.93 -13.06 8.06
C ARG A 133 16.77 -14.00 8.43
N ILE A 134 15.55 -13.46 8.52
CA ILE A 134 14.36 -14.25 8.82
C ILE A 134 14.05 -15.25 7.70
N ALA A 135 14.22 -14.82 6.44
CA ALA A 135 14.06 -15.72 5.29
C ALA A 135 15.08 -16.87 5.33
N ASP A 136 16.34 -16.60 5.69
CA ASP A 136 17.37 -17.63 5.84
C ASP A 136 16.99 -18.64 6.95
N ILE A 137 16.46 -18.17 8.08
CA ILE A 137 15.98 -19.03 9.18
C ILE A 137 14.84 -19.94 8.69
N GLY A 138 13.89 -19.40 7.94
CA GLY A 138 12.81 -20.19 7.32
C GLY A 138 13.34 -21.22 6.33
N GLY A 139 14.28 -20.81 5.47
CA GLY A 139 14.94 -21.69 4.51
C GLY A 139 15.67 -22.87 5.19
N GLN A 140 16.39 -22.61 6.29
CA GLN A 140 17.04 -23.66 7.07
C GLN A 140 16.02 -24.64 7.68
N GLU A 141 14.87 -24.14 8.14
CA GLU A 141 13.82 -24.98 8.69
C GLU A 141 13.16 -25.83 7.61
N ILE A 142 12.96 -25.29 6.40
CA ILE A 142 12.49 -26.06 5.25
C ILE A 142 13.46 -27.22 4.98
N VAL A 143 14.76 -26.97 4.85
CA VAL A 143 15.78 -28.00 4.59
C VAL A 143 15.73 -29.11 5.64
N LYS A 144 15.59 -28.77 6.92
CA LYS A 144 15.48 -29.77 8.00
C LYS A 144 14.25 -30.67 7.89
N ASN A 145 13.17 -30.15 7.31
CA ASN A 145 11.92 -30.86 7.18
C ASN A 145 11.76 -31.61 5.86
N ILE A 146 12.70 -31.52 4.94
CA ILE A 146 12.78 -32.37 3.74
C ILE A 146 13.22 -33.76 4.17
N ARG A 147 12.24 -34.61 4.54
CA ARG A 147 12.45 -35.97 5.03
C ARG A 147 11.42 -36.89 4.42
N GLU A 148 11.78 -38.15 4.31
CA GLU A 148 10.84 -39.18 3.91
C GLU A 148 9.63 -39.23 4.85
N GLY A 149 8.42 -39.27 4.29
CA GLY A 149 7.16 -39.23 5.01
C GLY A 149 6.53 -37.88 5.22
N ASN A 150 7.29 -36.76 5.05
CA ASN A 150 6.74 -35.41 5.12
C ASN A 150 6.13 -35.02 3.75
N SER A 151 4.95 -34.42 3.80
CA SER A 151 4.32 -33.80 2.64
C SER A 151 4.90 -32.41 2.34
N GLU A 152 4.76 -31.94 1.11
CA GLU A 152 5.14 -30.56 0.71
C GLU A 152 4.44 -29.51 1.59
N LEU A 153 3.20 -29.77 1.99
CA LEU A 153 2.43 -28.88 2.87
C LEU A 153 3.08 -28.77 4.25
N GLU A 154 3.46 -29.88 4.87
CA GLU A 154 4.11 -29.90 6.18
C GLU A 154 5.45 -29.17 6.15
N ILE A 155 6.24 -29.35 5.09
CA ILE A 155 7.51 -28.66 4.89
C ILE A 155 7.27 -27.14 4.76
N SER A 156 6.28 -26.73 3.98
CA SER A 156 5.91 -25.32 3.80
C SER A 156 5.44 -24.67 5.09
N ILE A 157 4.57 -25.35 5.86
CA ILE A 157 4.08 -24.89 7.16
C ILE A 157 5.23 -24.71 8.14
N ALA A 158 6.15 -25.66 8.21
CA ALA A 158 7.30 -25.58 9.13
C ALA A 158 8.16 -24.36 8.86
N GLY A 159 8.47 -24.06 7.59
CA GLY A 159 9.24 -22.87 7.21
C GLY A 159 8.51 -21.59 7.54
N ARG A 160 7.21 -21.50 7.21
CA ARG A 160 6.38 -20.32 7.51
C ARG A 160 6.24 -20.08 9.01
N ASP A 161 5.86 -21.09 9.81
CA ASP A 161 5.73 -20.98 11.27
C ASP A 161 7.03 -20.46 11.90
N LYS A 162 8.17 -20.97 11.42
CA LYS A 162 9.47 -20.54 11.93
C LYS A 162 9.75 -19.06 11.63
N MET A 163 9.46 -18.59 10.43
CA MET A 163 9.61 -17.17 10.06
C MET A 163 8.68 -16.28 10.87
N GLU A 164 7.41 -16.66 11.02
CA GLU A 164 6.42 -15.86 11.76
C GLU A 164 6.79 -15.70 13.23
N ARG A 165 7.26 -16.77 13.89
CA ARG A 165 7.75 -16.69 15.26
C ARG A 165 8.96 -15.80 15.39
N GLU A 166 9.87 -15.83 14.43
CA GLU A 166 11.04 -14.96 14.42
C GLU A 166 10.66 -13.49 14.19
N ILE A 167 9.68 -13.22 13.33
CA ILE A 167 9.11 -11.87 13.14
C ILE A 167 8.52 -11.37 14.46
N ALA A 168 7.69 -12.17 15.11
CA ALA A 168 7.07 -11.79 16.39
C ALA A 168 8.09 -11.51 17.51
N GLN A 169 9.22 -12.20 17.51
CA GLN A 169 10.31 -11.93 18.45
C GLN A 169 11.11 -10.69 18.10
N THR A 170 11.36 -10.46 16.80
CA THR A 170 12.18 -9.32 16.33
C THR A 170 11.37 -8.01 16.35
N TYR A 171 10.07 -8.09 16.10
CA TYR A 171 9.14 -6.97 15.98
C TYR A 171 7.87 -7.25 16.79
N PRO A 172 7.92 -7.23 18.13
CA PRO A 172 6.77 -7.62 18.97
C PRO A 172 5.55 -6.69 18.83
N ASP A 173 5.77 -5.45 18.39
CA ASP A 173 4.70 -4.47 18.17
C ASP A 173 4.19 -4.46 16.72
N ALA A 174 4.73 -5.30 15.83
CA ALA A 174 4.28 -5.39 14.46
C ALA A 174 2.91 -6.06 14.38
N GLU A 175 2.03 -5.49 13.58
CA GLU A 175 0.77 -6.16 13.25
C GLU A 175 1.01 -7.33 12.30
N TYR A 176 0.41 -8.47 12.62
CA TYR A 176 0.43 -9.62 11.75
C TYR A 176 -0.46 -9.37 10.52
N MET A 177 0.11 -9.61 9.37
CA MET A 177 -0.63 -9.71 8.11
C MET A 177 -0.22 -11.01 7.44
N ASP A 178 -1.21 -11.86 7.14
CA ASP A 178 -0.95 -13.13 6.46
C ASP A 178 -0.27 -12.87 5.11
N THR A 179 0.80 -13.58 4.86
CA THR A 179 1.51 -13.53 3.57
C THR A 179 0.91 -14.60 2.68
N TRP A 180 0.32 -14.18 1.60
CA TRP A 180 -0.20 -15.05 0.54
C TRP A 180 0.92 -15.75 -0.20
#